data_fbae2d80d04b9e811627e24096e8ba83
#
_entry.id   fbae2d80d04b9e811627e24096e8ba83
#
_cell.length_a   1.000
_cell.length_b   1.000
_cell.length_c   1.000
_cell.angle_alpha   90.00
_cell.angle_beta   90.00
_cell.angle_gamma   90.00
#
_symmetry.space_group_name_H-M   'P 1'
#
loop_
_entity.id
_entity.type
_entity.pdbx_description
1 polymer ?
#
loop_
_entity_poly.entity_id
_entity_poly.type
_entity_poly.pdbx_seq_one_letter_code
_entity_poly.pdbx_strand_id
1 'polypeptide(L)'
;MKPHDVILESAKPAELLSACPKYKPTPLLKKSVQNNSIWIKDETDRMGLGAFKALGGVYAVGSIIAKTQDLPIKTDSFFLDEFKSCARNITFVCASAGNHGLAVAAGAQIFGAKARIHLSDTVPEDFALRLKHKNAEVVRSGANYEESIEAAIK
;
A
#
# COMPACT_ATOMS: atom_id res chain seq x y z
N MET A 1 22.00 -6.89 12.60
CA MET A 1 21.36 -7.44 11.40
C MET A 1 22.36 -7.32 10.25
N LYS A 2 22.81 -8.43 9.67
CA LYS A 2 23.77 -8.40 8.57
C LYS A 2 23.05 -8.01 7.26
N PRO A 3 23.67 -7.24 6.34
CA PRO A 3 23.04 -6.78 5.11
C PRO A 3 22.43 -7.90 4.24
N HIS A 4 22.89 -9.13 4.42
CA HIS A 4 22.41 -10.30 3.67
C HIS A 4 21.05 -10.83 4.14
N ASP A 5 20.61 -10.53 5.37
CA ASP A 5 19.39 -11.07 5.95
C ASP A 5 18.13 -10.37 5.38
N VAL A 6 18.28 -9.17 4.83
CA VAL A 6 17.17 -8.40 4.24
C VAL A 6 16.79 -8.87 2.83
N ILE A 7 17.71 -9.52 2.12
CA ILE A 7 17.52 -9.95 0.72
C ILE A 7 16.77 -11.29 0.65
N LEU A 8 16.85 -12.12 1.69
CA LEU A 8 16.35 -13.50 1.67
C LEU A 8 14.81 -13.63 1.76
N GLU A 9 14.09 -12.60 2.20
CA GLU A 9 12.63 -12.64 2.31
C GLU A 9 11.88 -11.95 1.15
N SER A 10 12.56 -11.49 0.12
CA SER A 10 11.93 -10.84 -1.03
C SER A 10 11.16 -11.79 -1.94
N ALA A 11 11.40 -13.09 -1.88
CA ALA A 11 10.76 -14.09 -2.72
C ALA A 11 9.25 -14.17 -2.49
N LYS A 12 8.80 -14.22 -1.24
CA LYS A 12 7.37 -14.29 -0.88
C LYS A 12 6.57 -13.06 -1.34
N PRO A 13 7.03 -11.81 -1.08
CA PRO A 13 6.37 -10.63 -1.63
C PRO A 13 6.35 -10.62 -3.17
N ALA A 14 7.42 -11.03 -3.83
CA ALA A 14 7.50 -11.07 -5.28
C ALA A 14 6.54 -12.10 -5.88
N GLU A 15 6.44 -13.28 -5.30
CA GLU A 15 5.50 -14.32 -5.70
C GLU A 15 4.06 -13.83 -5.59
N LEU A 16 3.67 -13.28 -4.43
CA LEU A 16 2.34 -12.75 -4.22
C LEU A 16 1.99 -11.63 -5.20
N LEU A 17 2.90 -10.67 -5.36
CA LEU A 17 2.65 -9.53 -6.23
C LEU A 17 2.57 -9.93 -7.70
N SER A 18 3.36 -10.92 -8.14
CA SER A 18 3.33 -11.41 -9.51
C SER A 18 2.00 -12.06 -9.91
N ALA A 19 1.25 -12.58 -8.95
CA ALA A 19 -0.09 -13.12 -9.18
C ALA A 19 -1.16 -12.02 -9.28
N CYS A 20 -0.86 -10.79 -8.91
CA CYS A 20 -1.80 -9.67 -9.06
C CYS A 20 -1.97 -9.32 -10.54
N PRO A 21 -3.21 -9.33 -11.11
CA PRO A 21 -3.43 -9.01 -12.52
C PRO A 21 -2.97 -7.59 -12.92
N LYS A 22 -2.83 -6.69 -11.95
CA LYS A 22 -2.34 -5.33 -12.16
C LYS A 22 -0.82 -5.20 -12.01
N TYR A 23 -0.13 -6.26 -11.62
CA TYR A 23 1.32 -6.22 -11.51
C TYR A 23 1.97 -6.30 -12.89
N LYS A 24 2.82 -5.32 -13.17
CA LYS A 24 3.71 -5.32 -14.36
C LYS A 24 5.08 -4.79 -13.95
N PRO A 25 6.17 -5.32 -14.52
CA PRO A 25 7.47 -4.68 -14.41
C PRO A 25 7.39 -3.26 -14.95
N THR A 26 7.86 -2.29 -14.17
CA THR A 26 7.91 -0.90 -14.60
C THR A 26 9.23 -0.59 -15.32
N PRO A 27 9.29 0.38 -16.24
CA PRO A 27 10.47 0.68 -17.01
C PRO A 27 11.66 1.13 -16.16
N LEU A 28 12.86 0.77 -16.58
CA LEU A 28 14.11 1.36 -16.14
C LEU A 28 14.70 2.15 -17.29
N LEU A 29 14.66 3.47 -17.20
CA LEU A 29 15.06 4.39 -18.24
C LEU A 29 16.48 4.90 -17.99
N LYS A 30 17.31 4.91 -19.04
CA LYS A 30 18.61 5.58 -19.01
C LYS A 30 18.49 6.96 -19.67
N LYS A 31 18.90 8.00 -18.98
CA LYS A 31 18.95 9.38 -19.48
C LYS A 31 20.36 9.92 -19.32
N SER A 32 20.80 10.76 -20.26
CA SER A 32 22.04 11.50 -20.15
C SER A 32 21.75 12.95 -19.80
N VAL A 33 22.39 13.44 -18.74
CA VAL A 33 22.27 14.83 -18.28
C VAL A 33 23.68 15.35 -18.01
N GLN A 34 24.13 16.38 -18.74
CA GLN A 34 25.44 17.00 -18.57
C GLN A 34 26.60 15.95 -18.52
N ASN A 35 26.64 15.04 -19.49
CA ASN A 35 27.63 13.95 -19.58
C ASN A 35 27.57 12.86 -18.50
N ASN A 36 26.56 12.91 -17.61
CA ASN A 36 26.30 11.85 -16.63
C ASN A 36 25.17 10.95 -17.09
N SER A 37 25.30 9.64 -16.84
CA SER A 37 24.19 8.70 -17.03
C SER A 37 23.37 8.60 -15.75
N ILE A 38 22.06 8.84 -15.88
CA ILE A 38 21.09 8.71 -14.80
C ILE A 38 20.15 7.56 -15.13
N TRP A 39 19.93 6.67 -14.20
CA TRP A 39 18.96 5.60 -14.30
C TRP A 39 17.70 5.98 -13.52
N ILE A 40 16.55 5.97 -14.18
CA ILE A 40 15.26 6.34 -13.62
C ILE A 40 14.36 5.11 -13.61
N LYS A 41 13.96 4.64 -12.43
CA LYS A 41 12.92 3.64 -12.28
C LYS A 41 11.57 4.35 -12.34
N ASP A 42 10.86 4.19 -13.45
CA ASP A 42 9.59 4.87 -13.68
C ASP A 42 8.44 4.10 -13.05
N GLU A 43 7.94 4.59 -11.93
CA GLU A 43 6.85 3.99 -11.18
C GLU A 43 5.48 4.66 -11.44
N THR A 44 5.37 5.49 -12.48
CA THR A 44 4.15 6.24 -12.81
C THR A 44 2.94 5.33 -13.01
N ASP A 45 3.14 4.18 -13.63
CA ASP A 45 2.07 3.20 -13.89
C ASP A 45 2.02 2.04 -12.90
N ARG A 46 2.76 2.14 -11.78
CA ARG A 46 2.81 1.05 -10.80
C ARG A 46 1.42 0.72 -10.26
N MET A 47 0.83 -0.39 -10.71
CA MET A 47 -0.45 -0.95 -10.26
C MET A 47 -1.62 0.08 -10.26
N GLY A 48 -1.52 1.13 -11.08
CA GLY A 48 -2.48 2.22 -11.14
C GLY A 48 -2.51 3.13 -9.89
N LEU A 49 -1.48 3.07 -9.05
CA LEU A 49 -1.32 3.94 -7.87
C LEU A 49 -0.22 4.99 -8.05
N GLY A 50 0.64 4.83 -9.07
CA GLY A 50 1.66 5.82 -9.42
C GLY A 50 2.84 5.89 -8.47
N ALA A 51 3.12 4.82 -7.69
CA ALA A 51 4.24 4.81 -6.77
C ALA A 51 4.66 3.40 -6.35
N PHE A 52 5.95 3.20 -6.06
CA PHE A 52 6.51 1.93 -5.58
C PHE A 52 5.87 1.43 -4.26
N LYS A 53 5.31 2.33 -3.46
CA LYS A 53 4.63 1.99 -2.19
C LYS A 53 3.43 1.06 -2.39
N ALA A 54 2.89 0.98 -3.60
CA ALA A 54 1.87 0.01 -3.97
C ALA A 54 2.32 -1.43 -3.69
N LEU A 55 3.58 -1.77 -3.94
CA LEU A 55 4.13 -3.11 -3.74
C LEU A 55 4.09 -3.51 -2.26
N GLY A 56 4.78 -2.73 -1.41
CA GLY A 56 4.87 -3.03 0.01
C GLY A 56 3.56 -2.86 0.77
N GLY A 57 2.76 -1.83 0.44
CA GLY A 57 1.50 -1.55 1.14
C GLY A 57 0.45 -2.63 0.91
N VAL A 58 0.26 -3.06 -0.33
CA VAL A 58 -0.70 -4.14 -0.65
C VAL A 58 -0.25 -5.46 -0.04
N TYR A 59 1.03 -5.81 -0.16
CA TYR A 59 1.58 -7.02 0.46
C TYR A 59 1.40 -7.03 1.98
N ALA A 60 1.72 -5.93 2.66
CA ALA A 60 1.60 -5.82 4.11
C ALA A 60 0.16 -6.01 4.59
N VAL A 61 -0.81 -5.37 3.91
CA VAL A 61 -2.23 -5.53 4.25
C VAL A 61 -2.66 -7.00 4.12
N GLY A 62 -2.37 -7.65 3.00
CA GLY A 62 -2.69 -9.06 2.81
C GLY A 62 -2.02 -9.98 3.84
N SER A 63 -0.74 -9.74 4.14
CA SER A 63 0.02 -10.52 5.12
C SER A 63 -0.49 -10.37 6.55
N ILE A 64 -0.93 -9.16 6.94
CA ILE A 64 -1.50 -8.91 8.26
C ILE A 64 -2.85 -9.61 8.38
N ILE A 65 -3.71 -9.56 7.36
CA ILE A 65 -4.98 -10.29 7.37
C ILE A 65 -4.72 -11.79 7.52
N ALA A 66 -3.86 -12.37 6.69
CA ALA A 66 -3.51 -13.78 6.75
C ALA A 66 -3.02 -14.19 8.14
N LYS A 67 -2.09 -13.41 8.71
CA LYS A 67 -1.56 -13.67 10.06
C LYS A 67 -2.63 -13.56 11.15
N THR A 68 -3.50 -12.55 11.07
CA THR A 68 -4.54 -12.32 12.08
C THR A 68 -5.61 -13.40 12.06
N GLN A 69 -5.86 -13.99 10.90
CA GLN A 69 -6.87 -15.03 10.69
C GLN A 69 -6.28 -16.45 10.65
N ASP A 70 -4.99 -16.59 10.96
CA ASP A 70 -4.25 -17.88 10.89
C ASP A 70 -4.40 -18.57 9.52
N LEU A 71 -4.40 -17.78 8.45
CA LEU A 71 -4.52 -18.26 7.08
C LEU A 71 -3.14 -18.38 6.42
N PRO A 72 -2.92 -19.37 5.56
CA PRO A 72 -1.67 -19.48 4.83
C PRO A 72 -1.51 -18.31 3.84
N ILE A 73 -0.32 -17.75 3.79
CA ILE A 73 0.05 -16.75 2.76
C ILE A 73 0.33 -17.53 1.46
N LYS A 74 -0.72 -17.88 0.75
CA LYS A 74 -0.64 -18.50 -0.58
C LYS A 74 -1.29 -17.57 -1.60
N THR A 75 -0.67 -17.49 -2.75
CA THR A 75 -1.08 -16.61 -3.85
C THR A 75 -2.55 -16.76 -4.23
N ASP A 76 -3.03 -17.99 -4.32
CA ASP A 76 -4.39 -18.29 -4.72
C ASP A 76 -5.43 -17.97 -3.64
N SER A 77 -5.02 -17.98 -2.36
CA SER A 77 -5.92 -17.75 -1.23
C SER A 77 -6.40 -16.29 -1.11
N PHE A 78 -5.58 -15.32 -1.54
CA PHE A 78 -5.87 -13.90 -1.35
C PHE A 78 -7.07 -13.38 -2.16
N PHE A 79 -7.44 -14.07 -3.23
CA PHE A 79 -8.54 -13.65 -4.10
C PHE A 79 -9.82 -14.43 -3.84
N LEU A 80 -9.80 -15.39 -2.92
CA LEU A 80 -10.98 -16.18 -2.55
C LEU A 80 -11.96 -15.34 -1.73
N ASP A 81 -13.24 -15.60 -1.93
CA ASP A 81 -14.31 -14.92 -1.17
C ASP A 81 -14.24 -15.21 0.32
N GLU A 82 -13.70 -16.36 0.71
CA GLU A 82 -13.43 -16.73 2.10
C GLU A 82 -12.44 -15.75 2.75
N PHE A 83 -11.31 -15.45 2.08
CA PHE A 83 -10.33 -14.49 2.57
C PHE A 83 -10.94 -13.11 2.76
N LYS A 84 -11.72 -12.63 1.77
CA LYS A 84 -12.42 -11.36 1.85
C LYS A 84 -13.47 -11.35 2.98
N SER A 85 -14.13 -12.47 3.19
CA SER A 85 -15.12 -12.60 4.27
C SER A 85 -14.47 -12.44 5.65
N CYS A 86 -13.32 -13.06 5.88
CA CYS A 86 -12.54 -12.92 7.11
C CYS A 86 -12.02 -11.49 7.32
N ALA A 87 -11.71 -10.78 6.23
CA ALA A 87 -11.15 -9.44 6.29
C ALA A 87 -12.16 -8.33 6.59
N ARG A 88 -13.47 -8.57 6.41
CA ARG A 88 -14.54 -7.55 6.52
C ARG A 88 -14.57 -6.80 7.84
N ASN A 89 -14.15 -7.45 8.92
CA ASN A 89 -14.16 -6.86 10.26
C ASN A 89 -12.81 -6.23 10.65
N ILE A 90 -11.82 -6.27 9.76
CA ILE A 90 -10.51 -5.67 9.98
C ILE A 90 -10.52 -4.26 9.41
N THR A 91 -10.06 -3.30 10.22
CA THR A 91 -9.86 -1.91 9.79
C THR A 91 -8.38 -1.56 9.88
N PHE A 92 -7.79 -1.21 8.76
CA PHE A 92 -6.43 -0.68 8.71
C PHE A 92 -6.47 0.82 8.95
N VAL A 93 -5.71 1.28 9.94
CA VAL A 93 -5.64 2.71 10.29
C VAL A 93 -4.24 3.22 10.05
N CYS A 94 -4.10 4.36 9.40
CA CYS A 94 -2.84 5.08 9.32
C CYS A 94 -3.04 6.57 9.10
N ALA A 95 -2.02 7.36 9.46
CA ALA A 95 -1.94 8.77 9.11
C ALA A 95 -1.00 8.92 7.89
N SER A 96 -1.53 9.34 6.75
CA SER A 96 -0.70 9.52 5.57
C SER A 96 -1.39 10.33 4.49
N ALA A 97 -0.82 11.49 4.19
CA ALA A 97 -1.21 12.36 3.06
C ALA A 97 -0.50 11.99 1.74
N GLY A 98 0.01 10.78 1.59
CA GLY A 98 0.81 10.39 0.44
C GLY A 98 0.53 8.98 -0.06
N ASN A 99 1.43 8.50 -0.89
CA ASN A 99 1.34 7.20 -1.55
C ASN A 99 1.25 5.99 -0.60
N HIS A 100 1.66 6.15 0.67
CA HIS A 100 1.48 5.10 1.67
C HIS A 100 0.01 4.91 2.02
N GLY A 101 -0.72 5.98 2.35
CA GLY A 101 -2.16 5.92 2.63
C GLY A 101 -2.95 5.35 1.45
N LEU A 102 -2.62 5.74 0.21
CA LEU A 102 -3.22 5.17 -0.99
C LEU A 102 -2.94 3.67 -1.14
N ALA A 103 -1.73 3.22 -0.82
CA ALA A 103 -1.37 1.81 -0.91
C ALA A 103 -2.11 0.97 0.15
N VAL A 104 -2.25 1.47 1.38
CA VAL A 104 -3.04 0.84 2.44
C VAL A 104 -4.51 0.76 2.05
N ALA A 105 -5.10 1.87 1.59
CA ALA A 105 -6.50 1.92 1.13
C ALA A 105 -6.77 0.95 -0.03
N ALA A 106 -5.87 0.91 -1.02
CA ALA A 106 -5.98 -0.02 -2.14
C ALA A 106 -5.85 -1.49 -1.70
N GLY A 107 -4.91 -1.80 -0.80
CA GLY A 107 -4.75 -3.14 -0.24
C GLY A 107 -6.01 -3.57 0.53
N ALA A 108 -6.55 -2.71 1.38
CA ALA A 108 -7.78 -2.97 2.11
C ALA A 108 -8.96 -3.23 1.15
N GLN A 109 -9.12 -2.40 0.11
CA GLN A 109 -10.15 -2.58 -0.91
C GLN A 109 -10.03 -3.93 -1.65
N ILE A 110 -8.80 -4.31 -2.04
CA ILE A 110 -8.53 -5.57 -2.76
C ILE A 110 -8.94 -6.78 -1.91
N PHE A 111 -8.59 -6.76 -0.64
CA PHE A 111 -8.78 -7.90 0.26
C PHE A 111 -10.09 -7.86 1.06
N GLY A 112 -10.96 -6.88 0.82
CA GLY A 112 -12.26 -6.79 1.47
C GLY A 112 -12.23 -6.24 2.91
N ALA A 113 -11.10 -5.71 3.35
CA ALA A 113 -10.94 -5.03 4.63
C ALA A 113 -11.39 -3.56 4.53
N LYS A 114 -11.47 -2.90 5.67
CA LYS A 114 -11.73 -1.45 5.77
C LYS A 114 -10.41 -0.70 5.89
N ALA A 115 -10.40 0.55 5.42
CA ALA A 115 -9.29 1.48 5.66
C ALA A 115 -9.82 2.78 6.24
N ARG A 116 -9.15 3.29 7.27
CA ARG A 116 -9.38 4.61 7.85
C ARG A 116 -8.07 5.38 7.78
N ILE A 117 -8.08 6.48 7.04
CA ILE A 117 -6.88 7.28 6.78
C ILE A 117 -7.06 8.64 7.43
N HIS A 118 -6.18 8.94 8.38
CA HIS A 118 -6.11 10.23 9.04
C HIS A 118 -5.27 11.21 8.22
N LEU A 119 -5.85 12.37 7.98
CA LEU A 119 -5.21 13.49 7.28
C LEU A 119 -5.25 14.72 8.16
N SER A 120 -4.17 15.49 8.16
CA SER A 120 -4.21 16.83 8.75
C SER A 120 -5.10 17.76 7.94
N ASP A 121 -5.56 18.84 8.57
CA ASP A 121 -6.46 19.81 7.95
C ASP A 121 -5.83 20.54 6.76
N THR A 122 -4.49 20.59 6.71
CA THR A 122 -3.73 21.21 5.62
C THR A 122 -3.65 20.40 4.33
N VAL A 123 -4.05 19.11 4.36
CA VAL A 123 -3.98 18.24 3.18
C VAL A 123 -5.06 18.64 2.16
N PRO A 124 -4.71 18.85 0.88
CA PRO A 124 -5.68 19.19 -0.17
C PRO A 124 -6.80 18.17 -0.31
N GLU A 125 -8.02 18.64 -0.62
CA GLU A 125 -9.20 17.78 -0.76
C GLU A 125 -9.05 16.75 -1.91
N ASP A 126 -8.34 17.10 -2.98
CA ASP A 126 -8.07 16.17 -4.09
C ASP A 126 -7.42 14.87 -3.61
N PHE A 127 -6.57 14.95 -2.59
CA PHE A 127 -5.96 13.76 -2.01
C PHE A 127 -6.98 12.94 -1.22
N ALA A 128 -7.85 13.60 -0.45
CA ALA A 128 -8.93 12.92 0.26
C ALA A 128 -9.88 12.22 -0.72
N LEU A 129 -10.21 12.84 -1.84
CA LEU A 129 -11.03 12.23 -2.90
C LEU A 129 -10.38 10.96 -3.48
N ARG A 130 -9.06 10.98 -3.72
CA ARG A 130 -8.33 9.78 -4.19
C ARG A 130 -8.43 8.61 -3.21
N LEU A 131 -8.40 8.87 -1.91
CA LEU A 131 -8.59 7.86 -0.87
C LEU A 131 -10.04 7.34 -0.84
N LYS A 132 -11.01 8.23 -0.92
CA LYS A 132 -12.45 7.89 -0.99
C LYS A 132 -12.76 7.00 -2.21
N HIS A 133 -12.11 7.22 -3.35
CA HIS A 133 -12.20 6.34 -4.53
C HIS A 133 -11.61 4.93 -4.30
N LYS A 134 -10.86 4.74 -3.22
CA LYS A 134 -10.39 3.42 -2.76
C LYS A 134 -11.25 2.88 -1.61
N ASN A 135 -12.47 3.41 -1.43
CA ASN A 135 -13.40 3.06 -0.35
C ASN A 135 -12.81 3.27 1.05
N ALA A 136 -11.82 4.14 1.20
CA ALA A 136 -11.29 4.49 2.50
C ALA A 136 -12.15 5.53 3.20
N GLU A 137 -12.36 5.35 4.49
CA GLU A 137 -12.83 6.40 5.39
C GLU A 137 -11.71 7.42 5.57
N VAL A 138 -12.00 8.68 5.32
CA VAL A 138 -11.04 9.78 5.52
C VAL A 138 -11.46 10.58 6.75
N VAL A 139 -10.56 10.67 7.71
CA VAL A 139 -10.76 11.45 8.95
C VAL A 139 -9.82 12.65 8.93
N ARG A 140 -10.38 13.85 8.98
CA ARG A 140 -9.60 15.06 9.22
C ARG A 140 -9.28 15.14 10.70
N SER A 141 -8.01 15.21 11.05
CA SER A 141 -7.55 15.14 12.44
C SER A 141 -6.23 15.87 12.63
N GLY A 142 -6.31 16.98 13.33
CA GLY A 142 -5.16 17.80 13.69
C GLY A 142 -4.70 18.77 12.62
N ALA A 143 -4.04 19.83 13.07
CA ALA A 143 -3.55 20.91 12.22
C ALA A 143 -2.29 20.51 11.41
N ASN A 144 -1.57 19.44 11.84
CA ASN A 144 -0.33 18.97 11.24
C ASN A 144 -0.27 17.46 11.17
N TYR A 145 0.82 16.94 10.59
CA TYR A 145 1.00 15.50 10.39
C TYR A 145 1.15 14.73 11.71
N GLU A 146 1.87 15.29 12.67
CA GLU A 146 2.14 14.69 13.98
C GLU A 146 0.83 14.49 14.74
N GLU A 147 -0.03 15.48 14.77
CA GLU A 147 -1.36 15.38 15.40
C GLU A 147 -2.25 14.35 14.71
N SER A 148 -2.14 14.23 13.37
CA SER A 148 -2.88 13.20 12.65
C SER A 148 -2.39 11.77 12.97
N ILE A 149 -1.10 11.58 13.28
CA ILE A 149 -0.55 10.32 13.80
C ILE A 149 -1.12 10.01 15.18
N GLU A 150 -1.07 10.99 16.09
CA GLU A 150 -1.60 10.81 17.45
C GLU A 150 -3.09 10.43 17.44
N ALA A 151 -3.86 11.04 16.55
CA ALA A 151 -5.28 10.71 16.38
C ALA A 151 -5.50 9.31 15.78
N ALA A 152 -4.59 8.83 14.94
CA ALA A 152 -4.67 7.50 14.35
C ALA A 152 -4.30 6.37 15.32
N ILE A 153 -3.58 6.67 16.42
CA ILE A 153 -3.17 5.71 17.45
C ILE A 153 -4.25 5.53 18.53
N LYS A 154 -5.10 6.52 18.73
CA LYS A 154 -6.23 6.48 19.70
C LYS A 154 -7.40 5.65 19.19
#